data_9dc27aad7be399433ddd6f0139345edf
#
_entry.id   9dc27aad7be399433ddd6f0139345edf
#
_cell.length_a   1.000
_cell.length_b   1.000
_cell.length_c   1.000
_cell.angle_alpha   90.00
_cell.angle_beta   90.00
_cell.angle_gamma   90.00
#
_symmetry.space_group_name_H-M   'P 1'
#
loop_
_entity.id
_entity.type
_entity.pdbx_description
1 polymer ?
#
loop_
_entity_poly.entity_id
_entity_poly.type
_entity_poly.pdbx_seq_one_letter_code
_entity_poly.pdbx_strand_id
1 'polypeptide(L)'
;MIKKFLSLFLFFTANFYGFSLNEMTAKIDVDRANRLFKKGNYEDAITLYERALSKITNSTQIYYNIGTTMVSIGETDTAIQLFDMAKNNFNDKTSKSIKNSVYYNSGIAKIENEDYQGAINELIESLVNNPKDENSKRALEYAKKKLEEQKNNSGSKSQNSPNEQEGESDNNECSNNSDNNQNDNKENNNSDNSNENDKNESGENSKSDIDRLLESLRQFRKDKNNEEQYYGGGRIDKDW
;
A
#
# COMPACT_ATOMS: atom_id res chain seq x y z
N MET A 1 17.14 -18.87 48.23
CA MET A 1 15.94 -18.74 47.36
C MET A 1 15.58 -17.27 47.09
N ILE A 2 15.54 -16.39 48.07
CA ILE A 2 15.15 -14.96 47.92
C ILE A 2 16.01 -14.18 46.89
N LYS A 3 17.34 -14.41 46.82
CA LYS A 3 18.22 -13.73 45.86
C LYS A 3 17.91 -14.05 44.42
N LYS A 4 17.45 -15.29 44.11
CA LYS A 4 17.05 -15.70 42.75
C LYS A 4 15.70 -15.07 42.36
N PHE A 5 14.77 -14.93 43.29
CA PHE A 5 13.50 -14.23 43.02
C PHE A 5 13.70 -12.71 42.86
N LEU A 6 14.59 -12.09 43.61
CA LEU A 6 14.90 -10.68 43.45
C LEU A 6 15.56 -10.37 42.09
N SER A 7 16.47 -11.24 41.61
CA SER A 7 17.11 -11.11 40.30
C SER A 7 16.10 -11.28 39.16
N LEU A 8 15.18 -12.24 39.29
CA LEU A 8 14.12 -12.45 38.28
C LEU A 8 13.15 -11.26 38.22
N PHE A 9 12.79 -10.71 39.40
CA PHE A 9 11.90 -9.55 39.48
C PHE A 9 12.55 -8.29 38.90
N LEU A 10 13.83 -8.05 39.14
CA LEU A 10 14.58 -6.93 38.54
C LEU A 10 14.70 -7.07 37.04
N PHE A 11 14.90 -8.29 36.54
CA PHE A 11 14.95 -8.54 35.11
C PHE A 11 13.60 -8.30 34.42
N PHE A 12 12.50 -8.68 35.08
CA PHE A 12 11.14 -8.47 34.57
C PHE A 12 10.75 -7.00 34.56
N THR A 13 11.11 -6.24 35.60
CA THR A 13 10.85 -4.80 35.65
C THR A 13 11.67 -4.02 34.63
N ALA A 14 12.93 -4.36 34.42
CA ALA A 14 13.80 -3.70 33.44
C ALA A 14 13.27 -3.85 32.00
N ASN A 15 12.74 -5.04 31.63
CA ASN A 15 12.13 -5.26 30.33
C ASN A 15 10.82 -4.48 30.15
N PHE A 16 10.00 -4.38 31.21
CA PHE A 16 8.73 -3.66 31.17
C PHE A 16 8.94 -2.13 31.01
N TYR A 17 9.91 -1.56 31.72
CA TYR A 17 10.28 -0.14 31.55
C TYR A 17 10.91 0.17 30.20
N GLY A 18 11.72 -0.74 29.66
CA GLY A 18 12.33 -0.59 28.34
C GLY A 18 11.30 -0.53 27.21
N PHE A 19 10.26 -1.36 27.26
CA PHE A 19 9.17 -1.35 26.29
C PHE A 19 8.39 -0.02 26.32
N SER A 20 8.04 0.48 27.50
CA SER A 20 7.33 1.75 27.68
C SER A 20 8.13 2.96 27.16
N LEU A 21 9.45 2.99 27.35
CA LEU A 21 10.33 4.06 26.88
C LEU A 21 10.44 4.09 25.36
N ASN A 22 10.53 2.94 24.71
CA ASN A 22 10.57 2.84 23.23
C ASN A 22 9.28 3.38 22.62
N GLU A 23 8.12 3.01 23.15
CA GLU A 23 6.84 3.48 22.68
C GLU A 23 6.69 5.00 22.83
N MET A 24 7.06 5.54 23.98
CA MET A 24 7.01 6.98 24.25
C MET A 24 7.95 7.76 23.32
N THR A 25 9.18 7.29 23.12
CA THR A 25 10.14 7.97 22.23
C THR A 25 9.75 7.85 20.78
N ALA A 26 9.17 6.73 20.34
CA ALA A 26 8.62 6.57 18.98
C ALA A 26 7.48 7.56 18.74
N LYS A 27 6.58 7.74 19.69
CA LYS A 27 5.49 8.72 19.59
C LYS A 27 6.01 10.15 19.41
N ILE A 28 7.05 10.54 20.18
CA ILE A 28 7.69 11.85 20.03
C ILE A 28 8.27 12.01 18.60
N ASP A 29 8.91 10.97 18.07
CA ASP A 29 9.45 11.00 16.72
C ASP A 29 8.34 11.15 15.67
N VAL A 30 7.24 10.40 15.80
CA VAL A 30 6.07 10.52 14.92
C VAL A 30 5.47 11.94 14.98
N ASP A 31 5.31 12.52 16.18
CA ASP A 31 4.76 13.87 16.32
C ASP A 31 5.67 14.94 15.69
N ARG A 32 6.99 14.76 15.76
CA ARG A 32 7.96 15.64 15.08
C ARG A 32 7.91 15.45 13.57
N ALA A 33 7.87 14.22 13.11
CA ALA A 33 7.75 13.88 11.70
C ALA A 33 6.48 14.49 11.09
N ASN A 34 5.34 14.37 11.77
CA ASN A 34 4.08 14.97 11.33
C ASN A 34 4.19 16.52 11.19
N ARG A 35 4.95 17.17 12.05
CA ARG A 35 5.20 18.63 11.93
C ARG A 35 6.10 18.97 10.75
N LEU A 36 7.10 18.16 10.45
CA LEU A 36 7.98 18.33 9.29
C LEU A 36 7.22 18.09 7.99
N PHE A 37 6.42 17.02 7.93
CA PHE A 37 5.54 16.73 6.81
C PHE A 37 4.63 17.92 6.48
N LYS A 38 3.97 18.52 7.49
CA LYS A 38 3.12 19.69 7.31
C LYS A 38 3.86 20.95 6.80
N LYS A 39 5.18 21.00 6.98
CA LYS A 39 6.04 22.08 6.47
C LYS A 39 6.62 21.77 5.08
N GLY A 40 6.33 20.59 4.52
CA GLY A 40 6.91 20.14 3.26
C GLY A 40 8.34 19.56 3.39
N ASN A 41 8.87 19.44 4.60
CA ASN A 41 10.19 18.84 4.85
C ASN A 41 10.07 17.31 4.89
N TYR A 42 9.85 16.71 3.73
CA TYR A 42 9.48 15.29 3.61
C TYR A 42 10.63 14.36 3.98
N GLU A 43 11.87 14.64 3.58
CA GLU A 43 13.06 13.81 3.87
C GLU A 43 13.34 13.73 5.37
N ASP A 44 13.27 14.87 6.06
CA ASP A 44 13.41 14.91 7.51
C ASP A 44 12.26 14.19 8.22
N ALA A 45 11.02 14.29 7.68
CA ALA A 45 9.87 13.56 8.21
C ALA A 45 10.08 12.05 8.09
N ILE A 46 10.51 11.55 6.92
CA ILE A 46 10.81 10.14 6.68
C ILE A 46 11.86 9.64 7.67
N THR A 47 12.95 10.41 7.88
CA THR A 47 14.02 10.07 8.82
C THR A 47 13.48 9.83 10.25
N LEU A 48 12.55 10.68 10.70
CA LEU A 48 11.95 10.52 12.03
C LEU A 48 10.94 9.36 12.09
N TYR A 49 10.16 9.14 11.02
CA TYR A 49 9.28 7.98 10.94
C TYR A 49 10.07 6.67 10.94
N GLU A 50 11.18 6.56 10.20
CA GLU A 50 12.07 5.39 10.22
C GLU A 50 12.62 5.12 11.63
N ARG A 51 13.05 6.17 12.32
CA ARG A 51 13.52 6.05 13.70
C ARG A 51 12.40 5.60 14.65
N ALA A 52 11.17 6.03 14.42
CA ALA A 52 10.01 5.55 15.17
C ALA A 52 9.71 4.08 14.83
N LEU A 53 9.77 3.71 13.53
CA LEU A 53 9.52 2.35 13.06
C LEU A 53 10.57 1.35 13.59
N SER A 54 11.84 1.75 13.73
CA SER A 54 12.87 0.90 14.36
C SER A 54 12.60 0.57 15.82
N LYS A 55 11.75 1.35 16.51
CA LYS A 55 11.34 1.14 17.91
C LYS A 55 10.02 0.40 18.02
N ILE A 56 9.10 0.63 17.06
CA ILE A 56 7.77 0.01 16.99
C ILE A 56 7.57 -0.51 15.56
N THR A 57 7.91 -1.75 15.32
CA THR A 57 7.96 -2.36 13.99
C THR A 57 6.57 -2.62 13.36
N ASN A 58 5.52 -2.77 14.17
CA ASN A 58 4.19 -3.19 13.70
C ASN A 58 3.15 -2.07 13.89
N SER A 59 3.44 -0.87 13.36
CA SER A 59 2.57 0.29 13.52
C SER A 59 1.89 0.68 12.21
N THR A 60 0.61 0.33 12.07
CA THR A 60 -0.27 0.83 11.00
C THR A 60 -0.09 2.33 10.76
N GLN A 61 -0.05 3.12 11.84
CA GLN A 61 0.04 4.58 11.76
C GLN A 61 1.36 5.05 11.16
N ILE A 62 2.48 4.42 11.52
CA ILE A 62 3.80 4.84 11.01
C ILE A 62 3.91 4.48 9.53
N TYR A 63 3.53 3.27 9.12
CA TYR A 63 3.50 2.89 7.71
C TYR A 63 2.60 3.80 6.87
N TYR A 64 1.40 4.10 7.38
CA TYR A 64 0.49 5.04 6.74
C TYR A 64 1.11 6.43 6.55
N ASN A 65 1.77 6.95 7.57
CA ASN A 65 2.38 8.29 7.51
C ASN A 65 3.56 8.33 6.51
N ILE A 66 4.40 7.29 6.49
CA ILE A 66 5.48 7.19 5.50
C ILE A 66 4.88 7.06 4.10
N GLY A 67 3.89 6.18 3.90
CA GLY A 67 3.21 6.02 2.61
C GLY A 67 2.61 7.32 2.09
N THR A 68 1.94 8.07 2.97
CA THR A 68 1.40 9.40 2.63
C THR A 68 2.53 10.38 2.25
N THR A 69 3.67 10.30 2.92
CA THR A 69 4.84 11.13 2.58
C THR A 69 5.41 10.73 1.21
N MET A 70 5.46 9.43 0.89
CA MET A 70 5.91 8.94 -0.41
C MET A 70 5.01 9.41 -1.56
N VAL A 71 3.68 9.38 -1.39
CA VAL A 71 2.75 10.00 -2.36
C VAL A 71 3.08 11.47 -2.57
N SER A 72 3.35 12.22 -1.49
CA SER A 72 3.63 13.67 -1.58
C SER A 72 4.90 14.02 -2.36
N ILE A 73 5.84 13.07 -2.50
CA ILE A 73 7.08 13.22 -3.29
C ILE A 73 7.05 12.47 -4.62
N GLY A 74 5.92 11.86 -4.98
CA GLY A 74 5.73 11.17 -6.26
C GLY A 74 6.19 9.71 -6.30
N GLU A 75 6.60 9.15 -5.15
CA GLU A 75 7.07 7.76 -5.03
C GLU A 75 5.89 6.79 -4.80
N THR A 76 5.02 6.69 -5.79
CA THR A 76 3.73 5.99 -5.68
C THR A 76 3.86 4.49 -5.49
N ASP A 77 4.82 3.83 -6.13
CA ASP A 77 5.06 2.39 -5.95
C ASP A 77 5.48 2.04 -4.52
N THR A 78 6.40 2.84 -3.96
CA THR A 78 6.82 2.70 -2.56
C THR A 78 5.66 2.99 -1.60
N ALA A 79 4.84 3.97 -1.91
CA ALA A 79 3.65 4.31 -1.12
C ALA A 79 2.64 3.15 -1.07
N ILE A 80 2.37 2.49 -2.21
CA ILE A 80 1.48 1.33 -2.29
C ILE A 80 1.98 0.20 -1.38
N GLN A 81 3.27 -0.14 -1.43
CA GLN A 81 3.87 -1.15 -0.55
C GLN A 81 3.72 -0.79 0.93
N LEU A 82 3.91 0.48 1.29
CA LEU A 82 3.75 0.96 2.66
C LEU A 82 2.30 0.91 3.14
N PHE A 83 1.34 1.22 2.27
CA PHE A 83 -0.08 1.05 2.61
C PHE A 83 -0.46 -0.43 2.74
N ASP A 84 0.14 -1.34 1.97
CA ASP A 84 -0.03 -2.78 2.14
C ASP A 84 0.52 -3.24 3.50
N MET A 85 1.71 -2.77 3.89
CA MET A 85 2.25 -3.01 5.24
C MET A 85 1.34 -2.44 6.33
N ALA A 86 0.76 -1.25 6.13
CA ALA A 86 -0.21 -0.68 7.07
C ALA A 86 -1.46 -1.56 7.23
N LYS A 87 -1.99 -2.11 6.11
CA LYS A 87 -3.15 -3.02 6.11
C LYS A 87 -2.84 -4.35 6.79
N ASN A 88 -1.67 -4.93 6.54
CA ASN A 88 -1.22 -6.17 7.18
C ASN A 88 -1.07 -6.05 8.70
N ASN A 89 -0.95 -4.81 9.21
CA ASN A 89 -0.88 -4.52 10.64
C ASN A 89 -2.23 -4.11 11.26
N PHE A 90 -3.33 -4.23 10.54
CA PHE A 90 -4.65 -4.01 11.12
C PHE A 90 -4.95 -5.04 12.20
N ASN A 91 -5.56 -4.59 13.26
CA ASN A 91 -5.99 -5.42 14.38
C ASN A 91 -7.33 -4.89 14.95
N ASP A 92 -7.84 -5.53 15.99
CA ASP A 92 -9.12 -5.16 16.61
C ASP A 92 -9.15 -3.74 17.20
N LYS A 93 -7.98 -3.19 17.52
CA LYS A 93 -7.83 -1.82 18.04
C LYS A 93 -7.71 -0.78 16.92
N THR A 94 -7.53 -1.21 15.66
CA THR A 94 -7.42 -0.30 14.53
C THR A 94 -8.79 0.29 14.21
N SER A 95 -8.94 1.60 14.42
CA SER A 95 -10.22 2.28 14.22
C SER A 95 -10.66 2.26 12.75
N LYS A 96 -11.96 2.27 12.51
CA LYS A 96 -12.53 2.39 11.15
C LYS A 96 -12.03 3.64 10.43
N SER A 97 -11.80 4.73 11.15
CA SER A 97 -11.26 5.96 10.57
C SER A 97 -9.85 5.76 10.00
N ILE A 98 -8.96 5.07 10.74
CA ILE A 98 -7.62 4.76 10.24
C ILE A 98 -7.70 3.82 9.04
N LYS A 99 -8.52 2.76 9.11
CA LYS A 99 -8.71 1.84 7.98
C LYS A 99 -9.20 2.58 6.73
N ASN A 100 -10.22 3.44 6.87
CA ASN A 100 -10.71 4.29 5.79
C ASN A 100 -9.57 5.14 5.17
N SER A 101 -8.76 5.81 6.00
CA SER A 101 -7.66 6.65 5.51
C SER A 101 -6.59 5.85 4.77
N VAL A 102 -6.21 4.67 5.28
CA VAL A 102 -5.23 3.79 4.62
C VAL A 102 -5.75 3.32 3.27
N TYR A 103 -6.97 2.81 3.21
CA TYR A 103 -7.59 2.35 1.97
C TYR A 103 -7.80 3.48 0.97
N TYR A 104 -8.24 4.66 1.42
CA TYR A 104 -8.40 5.83 0.55
C TYR A 104 -7.06 6.24 -0.08
N ASN A 105 -6.00 6.41 0.72
CA ASN A 105 -4.70 6.85 0.21
C ASN A 105 -4.04 5.77 -0.66
N SER A 106 -4.23 4.48 -0.34
CA SER A 106 -3.82 3.37 -1.21
C SER A 106 -4.53 3.43 -2.57
N GLY A 107 -5.83 3.71 -2.57
CA GLY A 107 -6.61 3.91 -3.80
C GLY A 107 -6.13 5.11 -4.62
N ILE A 108 -5.80 6.23 -3.98
CA ILE A 108 -5.24 7.40 -4.67
C ILE A 108 -3.87 7.08 -5.29
N ALA A 109 -2.96 6.44 -4.54
CA ALA A 109 -1.65 6.03 -5.07
C ALA A 109 -1.79 5.09 -6.28
N LYS A 110 -2.75 4.16 -6.24
CA LYS A 110 -3.03 3.28 -7.38
C LYS A 110 -3.64 4.01 -8.58
N ILE A 111 -4.45 5.06 -8.37
CA ILE A 111 -4.91 5.95 -9.47
C ILE A 111 -3.72 6.64 -10.12
N GLU A 112 -2.80 7.20 -9.33
CA GLU A 112 -1.59 7.87 -9.83
C GLU A 112 -0.69 6.90 -10.60
N ASN A 113 -0.68 5.62 -10.21
CA ASN A 113 0.05 4.54 -10.90
C ASN A 113 -0.76 3.87 -12.03
N GLU A 114 -1.91 4.45 -12.41
CA GLU A 114 -2.82 3.95 -13.46
C GLU A 114 -3.38 2.53 -13.22
N ASP A 115 -3.22 1.98 -12.00
CA ASP A 115 -3.89 0.75 -11.56
C ASP A 115 -5.33 1.04 -11.14
N TYR A 116 -6.17 1.37 -12.11
CA TYR A 116 -7.55 1.78 -11.83
C TYR A 116 -8.40 0.64 -11.24
N GLN A 117 -8.13 -0.62 -11.62
CA GLN A 117 -8.85 -1.75 -11.05
C GLN A 117 -8.48 -1.97 -9.58
N GLY A 118 -7.19 -1.91 -9.25
CA GLY A 118 -6.72 -1.97 -7.87
C GLY A 118 -7.23 -0.79 -7.04
N ALA A 119 -7.26 0.42 -7.60
CA ALA A 119 -7.80 1.60 -6.96
C ALA A 119 -9.29 1.44 -6.60
N ILE A 120 -10.11 0.89 -7.51
CA ILE A 120 -11.53 0.62 -7.27
C ILE A 120 -11.70 -0.30 -6.05
N ASN A 121 -10.92 -1.36 -5.95
CA ASN A 121 -10.99 -2.30 -4.84
C ASN A 121 -10.66 -1.61 -3.50
N GLU A 122 -9.58 -0.82 -3.45
CA GLU A 122 -9.19 -0.07 -2.26
C GLU A 122 -10.25 0.95 -1.84
N LEU A 123 -10.83 1.68 -2.81
CA LEU A 123 -11.83 2.71 -2.53
C LEU A 123 -13.16 2.13 -2.06
N ILE A 124 -13.52 0.92 -2.51
CA ILE A 124 -14.66 0.17 -1.96
C ILE A 124 -14.40 -0.16 -0.50
N GLU A 125 -13.22 -0.69 -0.16
CA GLU A 125 -12.84 -0.99 1.23
C GLU A 125 -12.81 0.28 2.11
N SER A 126 -12.37 1.40 1.55
CA SER A 126 -12.47 2.70 2.22
C SER A 126 -13.93 3.03 2.59
N LEU A 127 -14.86 2.87 1.65
CA LEU A 127 -16.29 3.12 1.87
C LEU A 127 -16.96 2.10 2.80
N VAL A 128 -16.49 0.85 2.85
CA VAL A 128 -16.93 -0.14 3.86
C VAL A 128 -16.61 0.38 5.28
N ASN A 129 -15.47 1.03 5.46
CA ASN A 129 -15.08 1.59 6.74
C ASN A 129 -15.73 2.96 7.04
N ASN A 130 -16.00 3.76 6.01
CA ASN A 130 -16.71 5.04 6.11
C ASN A 130 -17.64 5.29 4.89
N PRO A 131 -18.89 4.82 4.92
CA PRO A 131 -19.83 4.97 3.80
C PRO A 131 -20.18 6.43 3.42
N LYS A 132 -19.86 7.38 4.31
CA LYS A 132 -20.15 8.80 4.11
C LYS A 132 -18.95 9.60 3.57
N ASP A 133 -17.84 8.93 3.27
CA ASP A 133 -16.64 9.61 2.77
C ASP A 133 -16.82 10.06 1.31
N GLU A 134 -17.13 11.34 1.13
CA GLU A 134 -17.34 11.94 -0.19
C GLU A 134 -16.05 11.95 -1.05
N ASN A 135 -14.87 11.96 -0.43
CA ASN A 135 -13.62 11.88 -1.17
C ASN A 135 -13.43 10.50 -1.79
N SER A 136 -13.68 9.44 -1.01
CA SER A 136 -13.62 8.07 -1.51
C SER A 136 -14.67 7.81 -2.60
N LYS A 137 -15.87 8.36 -2.50
CA LYS A 137 -16.91 8.24 -3.55
C LYS A 137 -16.44 8.88 -4.85
N ARG A 138 -15.95 10.13 -4.81
CA ARG A 138 -15.46 10.84 -5.99
C ARG A 138 -14.26 10.14 -6.63
N ALA A 139 -13.31 9.68 -5.81
CA ALA A 139 -12.16 8.93 -6.30
C ALA A 139 -12.57 7.61 -6.97
N LEU A 140 -13.56 6.90 -6.39
CA LEU A 140 -14.12 5.66 -6.96
C LEU A 140 -14.77 5.89 -8.32
N GLU A 141 -15.58 6.95 -8.45
CA GLU A 141 -16.19 7.34 -9.73
C GLU A 141 -15.12 7.68 -10.77
N TYR A 142 -14.10 8.44 -10.38
CA TYR A 142 -12.97 8.78 -11.25
C TYR A 142 -12.24 7.52 -11.72
N ALA A 143 -11.88 6.61 -10.81
CA ALA A 143 -11.17 5.37 -11.15
C ALA A 143 -12.00 4.48 -12.10
N LYS A 144 -13.31 4.36 -11.89
CA LYS A 144 -14.22 3.62 -12.79
C LYS A 144 -14.23 4.21 -14.19
N LYS A 145 -14.36 5.54 -14.30
CA LYS A 145 -14.34 6.24 -15.59
C LYS A 145 -13.02 6.01 -16.32
N LYS A 146 -11.88 6.11 -15.62
CA LYS A 146 -10.55 5.89 -16.19
C LYS A 146 -10.34 4.46 -16.67
N LEU A 147 -10.82 3.48 -15.92
CA LEU A 147 -10.79 2.08 -16.31
C LEU A 147 -11.59 1.82 -17.59
N GLU A 148 -12.75 2.46 -17.74
CA GLU A 148 -13.57 2.36 -18.97
C GLU A 148 -12.87 3.01 -20.16
N GLU A 149 -12.30 4.20 -19.99
CA GLU A 149 -11.49 4.87 -21.03
C GLU A 149 -10.31 3.99 -21.47
N GLN A 150 -9.61 3.35 -20.53
CA GLN A 150 -8.49 2.46 -20.79
C GLN A 150 -8.91 1.23 -21.62
N LYS A 151 -10.05 0.62 -21.29
CA LYS A 151 -10.61 -0.53 -22.01
C LYS A 151 -11.01 -0.15 -23.44
N ASN A 152 -11.65 0.99 -23.62
CA ASN A 152 -12.10 1.47 -24.95
C ASN A 152 -10.90 1.78 -25.86
N ASN A 153 -9.83 2.38 -25.32
CA ASN A 153 -8.61 2.66 -26.08
C ASN A 153 -7.84 1.40 -26.46
N SER A 154 -7.88 0.37 -25.63
CA SER A 154 -7.23 -0.92 -25.91
C SER A 154 -7.99 -1.72 -26.98
N GLY A 155 -9.32 -1.63 -27.01
CA GLY A 155 -10.18 -2.29 -28.00
C GLY A 155 -10.05 -1.71 -29.41
N SER A 156 -9.78 -0.41 -29.55
CA SER A 156 -9.66 0.27 -30.84
C SER A 156 -8.35 -0.04 -31.60
N LYS A 157 -7.30 -0.52 -30.92
CA LYS A 157 -6.02 -0.91 -31.54
C LYS A 157 -6.04 -2.28 -32.19
N SER A 158 -7.06 -3.11 -31.98
CA SER A 158 -7.13 -4.48 -32.50
C SER A 158 -7.87 -4.62 -33.84
N GLN A 159 -8.39 -3.53 -34.44
CA GLN A 159 -9.21 -3.60 -35.67
C GLN A 159 -8.57 -2.97 -36.91
N ASN A 160 -7.29 -2.59 -36.89
CA ASN A 160 -6.62 -2.12 -38.10
C ASN A 160 -5.41 -2.99 -38.44
N SER A 161 -5.66 -4.21 -38.96
CA SER A 161 -4.78 -4.87 -39.90
C SER A 161 -5.49 -4.88 -41.24
N PRO A 162 -4.96 -4.22 -42.27
CA PRO A 162 -5.46 -4.41 -43.63
C PRO A 162 -4.99 -5.79 -44.10
N ASN A 163 -5.91 -6.72 -44.21
CA ASN A 163 -5.67 -7.96 -44.96
C ASN A 163 -6.18 -7.72 -46.36
N GLU A 164 -5.29 -7.27 -47.23
CA GLU A 164 -5.43 -7.47 -48.69
C GLU A 164 -4.98 -8.89 -48.99
N GLN A 165 -5.94 -9.73 -49.31
CA GLN A 165 -5.75 -10.83 -50.30
C GLN A 165 -7.10 -11.21 -50.87
N GLU A 166 -7.25 -10.85 -52.16
CA GLU A 166 -8.24 -11.39 -53.08
C GLU A 166 -8.05 -12.91 -53.25
N GLY A 167 -9.13 -13.61 -53.33
CA GLY A 167 -9.16 -15.03 -53.65
C GLY A 167 -10.59 -15.54 -53.69
N GLU A 168 -11.13 -15.63 -54.91
CA GLU A 168 -12.43 -16.14 -55.29
C GLU A 168 -12.69 -17.58 -54.82
N SER A 169 -14.00 -17.84 -54.67
CA SER A 169 -14.68 -19.09 -55.10
C SER A 169 -15.30 -19.98 -54.02
N ASP A 170 -16.62 -20.08 -54.20
CA ASP A 170 -17.56 -21.19 -54.11
C ASP A 170 -18.17 -21.63 -52.78
N ASN A 171 -19.46 -21.30 -52.74
CA ASN A 171 -20.64 -22.13 -52.34
C ASN A 171 -20.41 -23.34 -51.42
N ASN A 172 -21.04 -23.35 -50.26
CA ASN A 172 -22.16 -24.28 -50.07
C ASN A 172 -22.96 -23.98 -48.77
N GLU A 173 -24.22 -24.25 -48.94
CA GLU A 173 -25.40 -24.15 -48.09
C GLU A 173 -25.34 -24.92 -46.77
N CYS A 174 -26.26 -24.45 -45.91
CA CYS A 174 -27.08 -25.22 -44.96
C CYS A 174 -26.37 -25.73 -43.67
N SER A 175 -26.86 -25.54 -42.50
CA SER A 175 -28.20 -25.70 -41.96
C SER A 175 -28.19 -25.38 -40.45
N ASN A 176 -29.31 -24.89 -39.97
CA ASN A 176 -29.78 -24.86 -38.61
C ASN A 176 -29.38 -26.06 -37.75
N ASN A 177 -29.06 -25.82 -36.48
CA ASN A 177 -29.94 -26.33 -35.45
C ASN A 177 -29.71 -25.66 -34.07
N SER A 178 -30.79 -25.23 -33.51
CA SER A 178 -30.99 -24.97 -32.10
C SER A 178 -30.71 -26.21 -31.27
N ASP A 179 -30.24 -26.01 -30.04
CA ASP A 179 -30.84 -26.51 -28.81
C ASP A 179 -29.85 -26.39 -27.66
N ASN A 180 -30.15 -25.51 -26.73
CA ASN A 180 -30.61 -25.82 -25.37
C ASN A 180 -29.83 -26.95 -24.67
N ASN A 181 -29.03 -26.64 -23.65
CA ASN A 181 -29.27 -27.31 -22.37
C ASN A 181 -28.56 -26.61 -21.19
N GLN A 182 -29.34 -26.51 -20.19
CA GLN A 182 -29.17 -26.19 -18.80
C GLN A 182 -28.07 -27.02 -18.08
N ASN A 183 -27.60 -26.38 -17.02
CA ASN A 183 -27.35 -27.01 -15.70
C ASN A 183 -26.04 -27.78 -15.53
N ASP A 184 -25.22 -27.37 -14.59
CA ASP A 184 -25.24 -27.92 -13.22
C ASP A 184 -24.20 -27.28 -12.30
N ASN A 185 -24.72 -26.91 -11.16
CA ASN A 185 -24.04 -26.71 -9.89
C ASN A 185 -22.99 -27.80 -9.60
N LYS A 186 -21.80 -27.40 -9.18
CA LYS A 186 -21.03 -28.21 -8.25
C LYS A 186 -20.34 -27.32 -7.21
N GLU A 187 -21.04 -27.25 -6.07
CA GLU A 187 -20.39 -27.05 -4.78
C GLU A 187 -19.22 -28.03 -4.62
N ASN A 188 -18.09 -27.52 -4.26
CA ASN A 188 -17.06 -28.36 -3.70
C ASN A 188 -16.61 -27.75 -2.36
N ASN A 189 -17.29 -28.22 -1.31
CA ASN A 189 -16.79 -28.21 0.05
C ASN A 189 -15.45 -28.95 0.09
N ASN A 190 -14.41 -28.30 0.54
CA ASN A 190 -13.31 -29.05 1.11
C ASN A 190 -12.83 -28.39 2.42
N SER A 191 -12.99 -29.20 3.40
CA SER A 191 -12.70 -29.20 4.81
C SER A 191 -11.42 -28.50 5.24
N ASP A 192 -11.57 -27.87 6.40
CA ASP A 192 -10.60 -27.58 7.42
C ASP A 192 -9.39 -28.53 7.47
N ASN A 193 -8.22 -27.93 7.35
CA ASN A 193 -7.03 -28.45 7.98
C ASN A 193 -6.27 -27.29 8.64
N SER A 194 -6.60 -27.06 9.90
CA SER A 194 -5.91 -26.15 10.79
C SER A 194 -4.50 -26.71 11.06
N ASN A 195 -3.50 -26.06 10.51
CA ASN A 195 -2.11 -26.32 10.85
C ASN A 195 -1.60 -25.19 11.76
N GLU A 196 -1.43 -25.53 13.06
CA GLU A 196 -1.01 -24.59 14.13
C GLU A 196 0.49 -24.22 14.09
N ASN A 197 1.17 -24.31 12.94
CA ASN A 197 2.61 -24.00 12.83
C ASN A 197 2.96 -22.66 12.18
N ASP A 198 1.97 -21.85 11.76
CA ASP A 198 2.24 -20.61 11.00
C ASP A 198 2.59 -19.37 11.84
N LYS A 199 2.66 -19.48 13.18
CA LYS A 199 2.90 -18.29 14.03
C LYS A 199 4.37 -17.87 14.19
N ASN A 200 5.33 -18.69 13.80
CA ASN A 200 6.75 -18.34 13.93
C ASN A 200 7.39 -17.87 12.61
N GLU A 201 6.90 -18.29 11.45
CA GLU A 201 7.43 -17.83 10.16
C GLU A 201 6.99 -16.39 9.80
N SER A 202 5.81 -15.96 10.25
CA SER A 202 5.31 -14.61 9.97
C SER A 202 6.12 -13.51 10.65
N GLY A 203 6.79 -13.77 11.76
CA GLY A 203 7.60 -12.80 12.51
C GLY A 203 8.98 -12.54 11.89
N GLU A 204 9.63 -13.55 11.34
CA GLU A 204 10.94 -13.40 10.69
C GLU A 204 10.82 -12.79 9.29
N ASN A 205 9.81 -13.18 8.51
CA ASN A 205 9.51 -12.58 7.21
C ASN A 205 9.16 -11.09 7.34
N SER A 206 8.33 -10.73 8.31
CA SER A 206 7.96 -9.34 8.59
C SER A 206 9.18 -8.47 8.95
N LYS A 207 10.13 -8.99 9.73
CA LYS A 207 11.36 -8.25 10.07
C LYS A 207 12.26 -8.05 8.86
N SER A 208 12.41 -9.08 8.02
CA SER A 208 13.17 -9.00 6.76
C SER A 208 12.57 -7.96 5.81
N ASP A 209 11.25 -7.87 5.71
CA ASP A 209 10.57 -6.91 4.85
C ASP A 209 10.72 -5.48 5.37
N ILE A 210 10.68 -5.29 6.69
CA ILE A 210 10.95 -3.99 7.32
C ILE A 210 12.40 -3.56 7.07
N ASP A 211 13.38 -4.45 7.22
CA ASP A 211 14.79 -4.14 6.99
C ASP A 211 15.04 -3.77 5.52
N ARG A 212 14.42 -4.48 4.57
CA ARG A 212 14.46 -4.15 3.13
C ARG A 212 13.83 -2.79 2.85
N LEU A 213 12.67 -2.50 3.45
CA LEU A 213 12.02 -1.21 3.33
C LEU A 213 12.89 -0.09 3.88
N LEU A 214 13.43 -0.24 5.08
CA LEU A 214 14.31 0.75 5.69
C LEU A 214 15.57 1.00 4.83
N GLU A 215 16.12 -0.03 4.21
CA GLU A 215 17.24 0.12 3.30
C GLU A 215 16.84 0.82 2.00
N SER A 216 15.69 0.51 1.42
CA SER A 216 15.17 1.21 0.24
C SER A 216 14.92 2.69 0.51
N LEU A 217 14.35 3.03 1.66
CA LEU A 217 14.15 4.42 2.09
C LEU A 217 15.49 5.17 2.30
N ARG A 218 16.49 4.49 2.87
CA ARG A 218 17.85 5.05 3.02
C ARG A 218 18.52 5.28 1.68
N GLN A 219 18.37 4.34 0.75
CA GLN A 219 18.93 4.48 -0.60
C GLN A 219 18.26 5.64 -1.34
N PHE A 220 16.94 5.73 -1.32
CA PHE A 220 16.19 6.85 -1.87
C PHE A 220 16.72 8.21 -1.38
N ARG A 221 16.93 8.36 -0.06
CA ARG A 221 17.50 9.59 0.50
C ARG A 221 18.93 9.89 0.01
N LYS A 222 19.76 8.84 -0.13
CA LYS A 222 21.13 9.01 -0.68
C LYS A 222 21.10 9.50 -2.12
N ASP A 223 20.19 8.94 -2.92
CA ASP A 223 20.05 9.29 -4.32
C ASP A 223 19.55 10.73 -4.47
N LYS A 224 18.54 11.15 -3.70
CA LYS A 224 18.07 12.54 -3.64
C LYS A 224 19.17 13.51 -3.20
N ASN A 225 19.90 13.22 -2.14
CA ASN A 225 21.01 14.06 -1.69
C ASN A 225 22.13 14.17 -2.75
N ASN A 226 22.39 13.11 -3.51
CA ASN A 226 23.34 13.11 -4.61
C ASN A 226 22.85 13.98 -5.78
N GLU A 227 21.55 13.90 -6.11
CA GLU A 227 20.92 14.76 -7.13
C GLU A 227 21.00 16.24 -6.74
N GLU A 228 20.71 16.61 -5.50
CA GLU A 228 20.84 17.98 -5.02
C GLU A 228 22.28 18.49 -5.07
N GLN A 229 23.28 17.64 -4.78
CA GLN A 229 24.71 18.00 -4.95
C GLN A 229 25.09 18.16 -6.42
N TYR A 230 24.49 17.38 -7.32
CA TYR A 230 24.81 17.46 -8.76
C TYR A 230 24.13 18.65 -9.45
N TYR A 231 22.91 19.00 -9.02
CA TYR A 231 22.13 20.12 -9.58
C TYR A 231 22.16 21.39 -8.73
N GLY A 232 22.63 21.31 -7.47
CA GLY A 232 22.66 22.42 -6.50
C GLY A 232 23.72 23.50 -6.75
N GLY A 233 24.51 23.40 -7.83
CA GLY A 233 25.45 24.45 -8.25
C GLY A 233 24.83 25.59 -9.04
N GLY A 234 23.55 25.54 -9.35
CA GLY A 234 22.83 26.56 -10.09
C GLY A 234 21.63 27.08 -9.31
N ARG A 235 21.82 28.10 -8.49
CA ARG A 235 20.72 28.94 -8.02
C ARG A 235 20.02 29.51 -9.25
N ILE A 236 18.90 28.96 -9.65
CA ILE A 236 17.99 29.64 -10.58
C ILE A 236 17.24 30.65 -9.73
N ASP A 237 17.75 31.91 -9.72
CA ASP A 237 16.96 33.05 -9.25
C ASP A 237 15.75 33.14 -10.19
N LYS A 238 14.60 32.71 -9.71
CA LYS A 238 13.32 32.96 -10.39
C LYS A 238 12.88 34.37 -10.02
N ASP A 239 13.37 35.32 -10.81
CA ASP A 239 12.80 36.67 -10.88
C ASP A 239 11.48 36.59 -11.69
N TRP A 240 10.37 36.58 -10.97
CA TRP A 240 9.04 36.98 -11.45
C TRP A 240 8.19 37.58 -10.36
#